data_ecc354b061b90ff23bce21dca2aadd7d
#
_entry.id   ecc354b061b90ff23bce21dca2aadd7d
#
_cell.length_a   1.000
_cell.length_b   1.000
_cell.length_c   1.000
_cell.angle_alpha   90.00
_cell.angle_beta   90.00
_cell.angle_gamma   90.00
#
_symmetry.space_group_name_H-M   'P 1'
#
loop_
_entity.id
_entity.type
_entity.pdbx_description
1 polymer ?
#
loop_
_entity_poly.entity_id
_entity_poly.type
_entity_poly.pdbx_seq_one_letter_code
_entity_poly.pdbx_strand_id
1 'polypeptide(L)'
;NALGEYNYQFMQPKDGENPVDTFFANFNWGKAETDYSISTAKWIKRDPYDVLAGIELQKGGSYKTNVDWDAILDENGKLRLSLGLYAPDTITGLGKTGEGYHTHENYFWTGFQGDPSKGKPADQSWYGMSNLVVDKTAITKPDFNTSFNTGHGKRWFVDGKVSKDGEWNYRSVSGFLPTWRWWIRHAEGSAPLKGRYDFDEAYNGGNSLAFEGDL
;
A
#
# COMPACT_ATOMS: atom_id res chain seq x y z
N ASN A 1 -12.53 -13.01 16.76
CA ASN A 1 -11.92 -12.31 15.62
C ASN A 1 -12.96 -11.75 14.63
N ALA A 2 -14.23 -11.65 15.08
CA ALA A 2 -15.33 -11.09 14.31
C ALA A 2 -16.07 -10.04 15.13
N LEU A 3 -16.69 -9.08 14.46
CA LEU A 3 -17.72 -8.24 15.05
C LEU A 3 -18.99 -9.10 15.20
N GLY A 4 -19.51 -9.21 16.42
CA GLY A 4 -20.64 -10.10 16.70
C GLY A 4 -21.28 -9.86 18.06
N GLU A 5 -22.06 -10.83 18.55
CA GLU A 5 -22.89 -10.72 19.75
C GLU A 5 -22.16 -10.29 21.04
N TYR A 6 -20.85 -10.58 21.16
CA TYR A 6 -20.07 -10.28 22.36
C TYR A 6 -19.43 -8.89 22.35
N ASN A 7 -19.38 -8.20 21.19
CA ASN A 7 -18.63 -6.96 21.07
C ASN A 7 -19.30 -5.88 20.22
N TYR A 8 -20.47 -6.17 19.62
CA TYR A 8 -21.17 -5.19 18.76
C TYR A 8 -21.49 -3.89 19.50
N GLN A 9 -21.72 -3.93 20.80
CA GLN A 9 -22.06 -2.77 21.63
C GLN A 9 -20.97 -1.68 21.60
N PHE A 10 -19.72 -2.04 21.32
CA PHE A 10 -18.62 -1.08 21.17
C PHE A 10 -18.69 -0.30 19.84
N MET A 11 -19.39 -0.86 18.85
CA MET A 11 -19.58 -0.26 17.53
C MET A 11 -20.99 0.35 17.37
N GLN A 12 -21.96 -0.07 18.20
CA GLN A 12 -23.35 0.33 18.04
C GLN A 12 -23.51 1.84 18.28
N PRO A 13 -24.10 2.59 17.31
CA PRO A 13 -24.39 4.00 17.49
C PRO A 13 -25.30 4.23 18.72
N LYS A 14 -24.96 5.25 19.50
CA LYS A 14 -25.73 5.66 20.67
C LYS A 14 -25.98 7.16 20.61
N ASP A 15 -27.23 7.57 20.81
CA ASP A 15 -27.65 8.98 20.79
C ASP A 15 -27.24 9.75 19.50
N GLY A 16 -27.14 9.02 18.37
CA GLY A 16 -26.74 9.57 17.08
C GLY A 16 -25.22 9.65 16.86
N GLU A 17 -24.43 9.23 17.81
CA GLU A 17 -22.95 9.22 17.73
C GLU A 17 -22.38 7.80 17.64
N ASN A 18 -21.26 7.66 16.97
CA ASN A 18 -20.50 6.42 16.92
C ASN A 18 -19.49 6.39 18.07
N PRO A 19 -19.54 5.40 18.99
CA PRO A 19 -18.63 5.33 20.12
C PRO A 19 -17.17 5.06 19.70
N VAL A 20 -16.98 4.41 18.56
CA VAL A 20 -15.68 4.20 17.90
C VAL A 20 -15.84 4.31 16.38
N ASP A 21 -14.77 4.68 15.70
CA ASP A 21 -14.80 4.83 14.24
C ASP A 21 -14.81 3.49 13.53
N THR A 22 -13.96 2.55 13.96
CA THR A 22 -13.76 1.28 13.28
C THR A 22 -13.54 0.13 14.26
N PHE A 23 -13.76 -1.09 13.76
CA PHE A 23 -13.47 -2.34 14.46
C PHE A 23 -12.38 -3.11 13.74
N PHE A 24 -11.28 -3.40 14.42
CA PHE A 24 -10.20 -4.21 13.88
C PHE A 24 -10.45 -5.69 14.19
N ALA A 25 -10.86 -6.47 13.18
CA ALA A 25 -10.93 -7.91 13.27
C ALA A 25 -9.51 -8.49 13.23
N ASN A 26 -9.08 -9.11 14.33
CA ASN A 26 -7.75 -9.69 14.45
C ASN A 26 -7.52 -10.80 13.42
N PHE A 27 -6.31 -11.32 13.30
CA PHE A 27 -5.76 -12.07 12.15
C PHE A 27 -6.38 -13.45 11.85
N ASN A 28 -7.15 -14.03 12.78
CA ASN A 28 -7.73 -15.37 12.63
C ASN A 28 -9.20 -15.26 12.17
N TRP A 29 -9.41 -14.85 10.97
CA TRP A 29 -10.72 -14.78 10.33
C TRP A 29 -10.70 -15.55 8.99
N GLY A 30 -11.83 -16.07 8.63
CA GLY A 30 -12.16 -16.65 7.34
C GLY A 30 -13.49 -16.11 6.85
N LYS A 31 -14.09 -16.77 5.87
CA LYS A 31 -15.34 -16.33 5.27
C LYS A 31 -16.49 -16.27 6.28
N ALA A 32 -16.58 -17.19 7.21
CA ALA A 32 -17.63 -17.21 8.22
C ALA A 32 -17.55 -15.97 9.15
N GLU A 33 -16.35 -15.63 9.62
CA GLU A 33 -16.13 -14.48 10.51
C GLU A 33 -16.34 -13.16 9.77
N THR A 34 -15.95 -13.05 8.51
CA THR A 34 -16.17 -11.84 7.70
C THR A 34 -17.64 -11.66 7.35
N ASP A 35 -18.34 -12.72 6.94
CA ASP A 35 -19.80 -12.69 6.69
C ASP A 35 -20.58 -12.31 7.95
N TYR A 36 -20.19 -12.85 9.11
CA TYR A 36 -20.80 -12.51 10.38
C TYR A 36 -20.55 -11.04 10.78
N SER A 37 -19.32 -10.57 10.61
CA SER A 37 -18.97 -9.18 10.87
C SER A 37 -19.74 -8.20 9.99
N ILE A 38 -19.87 -8.49 8.70
CA ILE A 38 -20.63 -7.69 7.74
C ILE A 38 -22.12 -7.65 8.10
N SER A 39 -22.69 -8.79 8.44
CA SER A 39 -24.12 -8.86 8.83
C SER A 39 -24.38 -8.13 10.14
N THR A 40 -23.48 -8.26 11.12
CA THR A 40 -23.56 -7.55 12.40
C THR A 40 -23.45 -6.04 12.22
N ALA A 41 -22.47 -5.55 11.40
CA ALA A 41 -22.34 -4.13 11.10
C ALA A 41 -23.64 -3.56 10.50
N LYS A 42 -24.21 -4.23 9.50
CA LYS A 42 -25.49 -3.84 8.90
C LYS A 42 -26.64 -3.82 9.91
N TRP A 43 -26.70 -4.84 10.78
CA TRP A 43 -27.74 -4.94 11.80
C TRP A 43 -27.69 -3.76 12.79
N ILE A 44 -26.49 -3.33 13.22
CA ILE A 44 -26.34 -2.16 14.09
C ILE A 44 -26.30 -0.83 13.32
N LYS A 45 -26.65 -0.83 12.03
CA LYS A 45 -26.68 0.34 11.14
C LYS A 45 -25.30 1.02 10.96
N ARG A 46 -24.24 0.22 10.90
CA ARG A 46 -22.88 0.65 10.54
C ARG A 46 -22.54 0.18 9.14
N ASP A 47 -21.61 0.90 8.50
CA ASP A 47 -21.06 0.48 7.20
C ASP A 47 -20.16 -0.76 7.41
N PRO A 48 -20.27 -1.82 6.60
CA PRO A 48 -19.30 -2.91 6.62
C PRO A 48 -17.84 -2.47 6.49
N TYR A 49 -17.58 -1.36 5.83
CA TYR A 49 -16.22 -0.79 5.72
C TYR A 49 -15.70 -0.17 7.03
N ASP A 50 -16.53 -0.03 8.06
CA ASP A 50 -16.08 0.29 9.42
C ASP A 50 -15.42 -0.92 10.10
N VAL A 51 -15.51 -2.10 9.50
CA VAL A 51 -14.80 -3.30 9.94
C VAL A 51 -13.54 -3.50 9.10
N LEU A 52 -12.39 -3.60 9.77
CA LEU A 52 -11.10 -3.83 9.15
C LEU A 52 -10.70 -5.30 9.31
N ALA A 53 -10.55 -6.05 8.22
CA ALA A 53 -9.92 -7.37 8.26
C ALA A 53 -8.42 -7.20 8.52
N GLY A 54 -7.97 -7.65 9.69
CA GLY A 54 -6.56 -7.55 10.09
C GLY A 54 -5.69 -8.53 9.31
N ILE A 55 -4.62 -8.02 8.71
CA ILE A 55 -3.61 -8.82 8.01
C ILE A 55 -2.31 -8.74 8.79
N GLU A 56 -1.84 -9.87 9.27
CA GLU A 56 -0.59 -10.01 10.04
C GLU A 56 0.62 -10.05 9.08
N LEU A 57 1.21 -8.90 8.83
CA LEU A 57 2.36 -8.81 7.93
C LEU A 57 3.67 -9.25 8.58
N GLN A 58 3.79 -9.09 9.91
CA GLN A 58 5.03 -9.36 10.63
C GLN A 58 5.43 -10.82 10.56
N LYS A 59 4.54 -11.74 10.92
CA LYS A 59 4.80 -13.18 10.88
C LYS A 59 4.83 -13.72 9.46
N GLY A 60 3.99 -13.18 8.59
CA GLY A 60 3.87 -13.62 7.20
C GLY A 60 5.01 -13.15 6.29
N GLY A 61 5.82 -12.17 6.72
CA GLY A 61 6.89 -11.61 5.91
C GLY A 61 6.38 -10.64 4.83
N SER A 62 5.54 -9.69 5.24
CA SER A 62 4.98 -8.64 4.38
C SER A 62 4.07 -9.23 3.27
N TYR A 63 4.36 -9.00 2.00
CA TYR A 63 3.59 -9.51 0.85
C TYR A 63 3.67 -11.04 0.65
N LYS A 64 4.45 -11.75 1.49
CA LYS A 64 4.46 -13.22 1.54
C LYS A 64 3.40 -13.77 2.49
N THR A 65 2.70 -12.92 3.22
CA THR A 65 1.60 -13.31 4.10
C THR A 65 0.50 -14.01 3.30
N ASN A 66 0.09 -15.19 3.78
CA ASN A 66 -1.07 -15.87 3.23
C ASN A 66 -2.35 -15.17 3.70
N VAL A 67 -3.18 -14.76 2.76
CA VAL A 67 -4.45 -14.08 3.01
C VAL A 67 -5.57 -14.85 2.32
N ASP A 68 -6.66 -15.13 3.03
CA ASP A 68 -7.89 -15.67 2.47
C ASP A 68 -8.65 -14.54 1.74
N TRP A 69 -8.22 -14.27 0.49
CA TRP A 69 -8.81 -13.21 -0.32
C TRP A 69 -10.29 -13.45 -0.63
N ASP A 70 -10.71 -14.70 -0.78
CA ASP A 70 -12.10 -15.05 -1.08
C ASP A 70 -13.03 -14.73 0.08
N ALA A 71 -12.49 -14.65 1.30
CA ALA A 71 -13.26 -14.22 2.48
C ALA A 71 -13.58 -12.72 2.49
N ILE A 72 -12.75 -11.89 1.84
CA ILE A 72 -12.86 -10.43 1.92
C ILE A 72 -13.17 -9.74 0.59
N LEU A 73 -13.14 -10.47 -0.52
CA LEU A 73 -13.52 -9.96 -1.84
C LEU A 73 -14.90 -10.45 -2.25
N ASP A 74 -15.60 -9.64 -3.03
CA ASP A 74 -16.81 -10.03 -3.72
C ASP A 74 -16.50 -10.72 -5.06
N GLU A 75 -17.53 -11.16 -5.76
CA GLU A 75 -17.44 -11.81 -7.08
C GLU A 75 -16.78 -10.96 -8.17
N ASN A 76 -16.74 -9.65 -7.98
CA ASN A 76 -16.12 -8.68 -8.87
C ASN A 76 -14.68 -8.31 -8.44
N GLY A 77 -14.15 -8.97 -7.40
CA GLY A 77 -12.82 -8.70 -6.84
C GLY A 77 -12.74 -7.40 -6.03
N LYS A 78 -13.88 -6.85 -5.58
CA LYS A 78 -13.91 -5.66 -4.72
C LYS A 78 -13.96 -6.06 -3.26
N LEU A 79 -13.32 -5.24 -2.42
CA LEU A 79 -13.38 -5.41 -0.98
C LEU A 79 -14.81 -5.32 -0.46
N ARG A 80 -15.19 -6.22 0.43
CA ARG A 80 -16.49 -6.28 1.13
C ARG A 80 -16.45 -5.55 2.47
N LEU A 81 -15.24 -5.27 2.96
CA LEU A 81 -14.92 -4.55 4.19
C LEU A 81 -13.53 -3.91 4.04
N SER A 82 -13.09 -3.13 5.00
CA SER A 82 -11.78 -2.49 4.95
C SER A 82 -10.64 -3.44 5.31
N LEU A 83 -9.41 -3.05 5.01
CA LEU A 83 -8.20 -3.78 5.39
C LEU A 83 -7.49 -3.08 6.54
N GLY A 84 -7.01 -3.88 7.51
CA GLY A 84 -6.14 -3.44 8.59
C GLY A 84 -4.76 -4.10 8.46
N LEU A 85 -3.76 -3.34 8.04
CA LEU A 85 -2.40 -3.86 7.87
C LEU A 85 -1.62 -3.73 9.19
N TYR A 86 -1.24 -4.85 9.77
CA TYR A 86 -0.47 -4.87 11.01
C TYR A 86 1.02 -5.02 10.72
N ALA A 87 1.84 -4.13 11.30
CA ALA A 87 3.29 -4.08 11.15
C ALA A 87 3.78 -4.01 9.69
N PRO A 88 3.32 -3.02 8.90
CA PRO A 88 3.73 -2.87 7.50
C PRO A 88 5.22 -2.54 7.34
N ASP A 89 5.87 -2.08 8.39
CA ASP A 89 7.31 -1.82 8.47
C ASP A 89 8.16 -3.09 8.31
N THR A 90 7.58 -4.28 8.46
CA THR A 90 8.23 -5.58 8.20
C THR A 90 8.88 -5.66 6.82
N ILE A 91 8.38 -4.89 5.85
CA ILE A 91 8.94 -4.80 4.50
C ILE A 91 10.39 -4.30 4.52
N THR A 92 10.76 -3.49 5.49
CA THR A 92 12.13 -2.95 5.61
C THR A 92 13.17 -4.03 5.93
N GLY A 93 12.74 -5.13 6.54
CA GLY A 93 13.59 -6.30 6.79
C GLY A 93 13.89 -7.15 5.57
N LEU A 94 13.14 -6.98 4.47
CA LEU A 94 13.30 -7.75 3.24
C LEU A 94 14.38 -7.17 2.33
N GLY A 95 14.60 -5.85 2.36
CA GLY A 95 15.61 -5.14 1.57
C GLY A 95 16.69 -4.57 2.47
N LYS A 96 17.94 -4.54 1.98
CA LYS A 96 19.10 -4.01 2.73
C LYS A 96 19.66 -2.73 2.08
N THR A 97 19.22 -2.40 0.90
CA THR A 97 19.67 -1.24 0.12
C THR A 97 18.48 -0.37 -0.28
N GLY A 98 18.72 0.88 -0.67
CA GLY A 98 17.66 1.75 -1.18
C GLY A 98 16.87 1.11 -2.32
N GLU A 99 17.54 0.50 -3.29
CA GLU A 99 16.94 -0.24 -4.39
C GLU A 99 16.17 -1.49 -3.92
N GLY A 100 16.74 -2.22 -2.95
CA GLY A 100 16.12 -3.39 -2.36
C GLY A 100 14.82 -3.03 -1.64
N TYR A 101 14.81 -1.97 -0.84
CA TYR A 101 13.59 -1.47 -0.21
C TYR A 101 12.53 -1.10 -1.24
N HIS A 102 12.91 -0.33 -2.27
CA HIS A 102 11.98 0.07 -3.32
C HIS A 102 11.38 -1.13 -4.04
N THR A 103 12.18 -2.15 -4.38
CA THR A 103 11.71 -3.36 -5.03
C THR A 103 10.65 -4.07 -4.20
N HIS A 104 10.91 -4.26 -2.90
CA HIS A 104 9.96 -4.93 -2.01
C HIS A 104 8.71 -4.09 -1.74
N GLU A 105 8.83 -2.78 -1.59
CA GLU A 105 7.68 -1.88 -1.49
C GLU A 105 6.85 -1.89 -2.77
N ASN A 106 7.49 -1.93 -3.94
CA ASN A 106 6.78 -2.03 -5.20
C ASN A 106 5.98 -3.34 -5.29
N TYR A 107 6.54 -4.47 -4.89
CA TYR A 107 5.78 -5.73 -4.82
C TYR A 107 4.61 -5.66 -3.84
N PHE A 108 4.80 -5.04 -2.70
CA PHE A 108 3.73 -4.86 -1.72
C PHE A 108 2.57 -4.01 -2.27
N TRP A 109 2.89 -2.89 -2.91
CA TRP A 109 1.88 -1.96 -3.41
C TRP A 109 1.28 -2.37 -4.75
N THR A 110 2.07 -2.85 -5.71
CA THR A 110 1.62 -3.10 -7.09
C THR A 110 1.42 -4.57 -7.41
N GLY A 111 1.89 -5.47 -6.54
CA GLY A 111 1.97 -6.89 -6.85
C GLY A 111 3.14 -7.21 -7.78
N PHE A 112 3.33 -8.50 -8.05
CA PHE A 112 4.50 -8.98 -8.80
C PHE A 112 4.51 -8.61 -10.29
N GLN A 113 3.36 -8.24 -10.85
CA GLN A 113 3.31 -7.80 -12.24
C GLN A 113 3.66 -6.32 -12.45
N GLY A 114 3.60 -5.52 -11.39
CA GLY A 114 3.82 -4.09 -11.47
C GLY A 114 2.75 -3.30 -12.23
N ASP A 115 1.87 -3.96 -12.97
CA ASP A 115 0.76 -3.36 -13.71
C ASP A 115 -0.55 -3.51 -12.94
N PRO A 116 -1.05 -2.46 -12.30
CA PRO A 116 -2.25 -2.53 -11.47
C PRO A 116 -3.52 -2.81 -12.28
N SER A 117 -3.49 -2.66 -13.60
CA SER A 117 -4.65 -2.93 -14.47
C SER A 117 -4.83 -4.42 -14.77
N LYS A 118 -3.84 -5.25 -14.49
CA LYS A 118 -3.89 -6.69 -14.80
C LYS A 118 -4.42 -7.57 -13.67
N GLY A 119 -4.61 -6.98 -12.50
CA GLY A 119 -5.05 -7.74 -11.33
C GLY A 119 -4.02 -8.76 -10.81
N LYS A 120 -4.43 -9.62 -9.89
CA LYS A 120 -3.60 -10.70 -9.36
C LYS A 120 -3.56 -11.88 -10.33
N PRO A 121 -2.38 -12.37 -10.75
CA PRO A 121 -2.28 -13.65 -11.47
C PRO A 121 -2.72 -14.81 -10.57
N ALA A 122 -3.23 -15.86 -11.18
CA ALA A 122 -3.74 -17.04 -10.46
C ALA A 122 -2.69 -17.78 -9.62
N ASP A 123 -1.41 -17.64 -9.98
CA ASP A 123 -0.26 -18.27 -9.32
C ASP A 123 0.36 -17.43 -8.19
N GLN A 124 -0.18 -16.23 -7.93
CA GLN A 124 0.35 -15.32 -6.91
C GLN A 124 -0.57 -15.20 -5.71
N SER A 125 0.02 -15.23 -4.52
CA SER A 125 -0.71 -15.10 -3.25
C SER A 125 -1.02 -13.65 -2.85
N TRP A 126 -0.33 -12.67 -3.43
CA TRP A 126 -0.44 -11.25 -3.08
C TRP A 126 -0.99 -10.41 -4.23
N TYR A 127 -2.09 -9.70 -3.97
CA TYR A 127 -2.76 -8.85 -4.98
C TYR A 127 -1.99 -7.57 -5.32
N GLY A 128 -1.21 -7.05 -4.36
CA GLY A 128 -0.77 -5.67 -4.39
C GLY A 128 -1.89 -4.75 -3.88
N MET A 129 -1.60 -3.97 -2.86
CA MET A 129 -2.60 -3.16 -2.16
C MET A 129 -3.33 -2.19 -3.08
N SER A 130 -2.64 -1.71 -4.08
CA SER A 130 -3.18 -0.78 -5.06
C SER A 130 -4.26 -1.35 -5.99
N ASN A 131 -4.35 -2.67 -6.09
CA ASN A 131 -5.45 -3.31 -6.82
C ASN A 131 -6.73 -3.39 -5.99
N LEU A 132 -6.64 -3.12 -4.69
CA LEU A 132 -7.72 -3.27 -3.73
C LEU A 132 -8.22 -1.93 -3.19
N VAL A 133 -7.37 -0.91 -3.15
CA VAL A 133 -7.69 0.40 -2.58
C VAL A 133 -7.59 1.49 -3.63
N VAL A 134 -8.42 2.52 -3.48
CA VAL A 134 -8.38 3.68 -4.38
C VAL A 134 -7.18 4.55 -4.02
N ASP A 135 -6.32 4.77 -5.00
CA ASP A 135 -5.18 5.68 -4.88
C ASP A 135 -5.64 7.13 -5.04
N LYS A 136 -5.14 8.00 -4.17
CA LYS A 136 -5.40 9.44 -4.24
C LYS A 136 -4.08 10.16 -4.50
N THR A 137 -4.07 11.04 -5.51
CA THR A 137 -2.89 11.86 -5.78
C THR A 137 -2.67 12.89 -4.66
N ALA A 138 -1.40 13.12 -4.34
CA ALA A 138 -0.97 14.23 -3.49
C ALA A 138 -1.01 15.59 -4.22
N ILE A 139 -1.17 15.59 -5.54
CA ILE A 139 -1.27 16.80 -6.34
C ILE A 139 -2.68 17.36 -6.20
N THR A 140 -2.78 18.48 -5.48
CA THR A 140 -4.06 19.18 -5.25
C THR A 140 -4.12 20.54 -5.94
N LYS A 141 -3.00 21.03 -6.49
CA LYS A 141 -2.85 22.32 -7.14
C LYS A 141 -1.97 22.19 -8.39
N PRO A 142 -2.07 23.11 -9.36
CA PRO A 142 -1.19 23.12 -10.52
C PRO A 142 0.30 23.25 -10.18
N ASP A 143 0.61 24.06 -9.14
CA ASP A 143 1.97 24.22 -8.66
C ASP A 143 2.33 23.06 -7.74
N PHE A 144 3.09 22.12 -8.28
CA PHE A 144 3.58 20.96 -7.58
C PHE A 144 5.08 20.80 -7.80
N ASN A 145 5.83 20.67 -6.72
CA ASN A 145 7.27 20.45 -6.74
C ASN A 145 7.62 19.25 -5.89
N THR A 146 8.46 18.37 -6.42
CA THR A 146 8.96 17.19 -5.71
C THR A 146 10.36 16.83 -6.16
N SER A 147 11.20 16.38 -5.23
CA SER A 147 12.49 15.75 -5.52
C SER A 147 12.39 14.23 -5.72
N PHE A 148 11.17 13.67 -5.65
CA PHE A 148 10.90 12.23 -5.70
C PHE A 148 11.60 11.41 -4.60
N ASN A 149 11.98 12.04 -3.49
CA ASN A 149 12.61 11.35 -2.36
C ASN A 149 11.66 10.31 -1.75
N THR A 150 12.04 9.05 -1.84
CA THR A 150 11.24 7.92 -1.33
C THR A 150 11.41 7.66 0.17
N GLY A 151 12.32 8.39 0.84
CA GLY A 151 12.62 8.21 2.26
C GLY A 151 13.62 7.10 2.54
N HIS A 152 14.41 6.73 1.55
CA HIS A 152 15.55 5.82 1.67
C HIS A 152 16.56 6.06 0.55
N GLY A 153 17.78 5.57 0.70
CA GLY A 153 18.83 5.75 -0.29
C GLY A 153 20.18 5.19 0.14
N LYS A 154 21.12 5.24 -0.79
CA LYS A 154 22.54 4.91 -0.57
C LYS A 154 23.30 6.09 0.04
N ARG A 155 22.81 7.31 -0.19
CA ARG A 155 23.38 8.59 0.22
C ARG A 155 22.27 9.55 0.59
N TRP A 156 22.63 10.60 1.33
CA TRP A 156 21.76 11.76 1.53
C TRP A 156 22.30 12.94 0.73
N PHE A 157 21.47 13.48 -0.13
CA PHE A 157 21.80 14.63 -0.97
C PHE A 157 21.14 15.91 -0.44
N VAL A 158 21.84 17.03 -0.56
CA VAL A 158 21.34 18.38 -0.34
C VAL A 158 21.85 19.26 -1.47
N ASP A 159 20.95 19.91 -2.18
CA ASP A 159 21.25 20.77 -3.33
C ASP A 159 22.18 20.09 -4.36
N GLY A 160 21.90 18.84 -4.67
CA GLY A 160 22.65 18.04 -5.65
C GLY A 160 24.03 17.55 -5.16
N LYS A 161 24.36 17.76 -3.88
CA LYS A 161 25.65 17.33 -3.32
C LYS A 161 25.44 16.27 -2.25
N VAL A 162 26.34 15.29 -2.21
CA VAL A 162 26.36 14.28 -1.14
C VAL A 162 26.67 14.95 0.18
N SER A 163 25.71 14.95 1.08
CA SER A 163 25.85 15.46 2.45
C SER A 163 26.22 14.37 3.43
N LYS A 164 25.72 13.14 3.21
CA LYS A 164 26.05 11.97 4.02
C LYS A 164 26.12 10.74 3.12
N ASP A 165 27.17 9.95 3.26
CA ASP A 165 27.33 8.68 2.57
C ASP A 165 26.88 7.51 3.48
N GLY A 166 26.35 6.44 2.88
CA GLY A 166 25.87 5.24 3.54
C GLY A 166 24.38 4.99 3.37
N GLU A 167 24.01 3.72 3.36
CA GLU A 167 22.62 3.26 3.25
C GLU A 167 21.78 3.77 4.42
N TRP A 168 20.58 4.22 4.10
CA TRP A 168 19.62 4.69 5.10
C TRP A 168 18.18 4.40 4.67
N ASN A 169 17.30 4.26 5.65
CA ASN A 169 15.87 4.09 5.47
C ASN A 169 15.13 4.85 6.58
N TYR A 170 14.39 5.88 6.21
CA TYR A 170 13.54 6.63 7.13
C TYR A 170 12.35 7.22 6.38
N ARG A 171 11.27 6.46 6.29
CA ARG A 171 10.10 6.80 5.47
C ARG A 171 9.43 8.11 5.88
N SER A 172 9.54 8.53 7.14
CA SER A 172 8.95 9.79 7.60
C SER A 172 9.53 11.03 6.93
N VAL A 173 10.70 10.93 6.29
CA VAL A 173 11.33 12.02 5.53
C VAL A 173 11.13 11.90 4.03
N SER A 174 10.24 11.00 3.58
CA SER A 174 9.87 10.94 2.16
C SER A 174 9.26 12.26 1.72
N GLY A 175 9.53 12.66 0.48
CA GLY A 175 8.88 13.80 -0.15
C GLY A 175 7.43 13.49 -0.53
N PHE A 176 6.69 14.51 -0.95
CA PHE A 176 5.42 14.30 -1.62
C PHE A 176 5.67 13.65 -2.97
N LEU A 177 5.09 12.47 -3.17
CA LEU A 177 5.17 11.75 -4.43
C LEU A 177 3.82 11.86 -5.14
N PRO A 178 3.80 12.17 -6.45
CA PRO A 178 2.55 12.24 -7.21
C PRO A 178 1.82 10.89 -7.21
N THR A 179 2.57 9.82 -7.28
CA THR A 179 2.14 8.44 -7.04
C THR A 179 3.35 7.59 -6.68
N TRP A 180 3.12 6.49 -5.96
CA TRP A 180 4.11 5.42 -5.77
C TRP A 180 4.35 4.61 -7.02
N ARG A 181 3.37 4.64 -7.92
CA ARG A 181 3.26 3.80 -9.08
C ARG A 181 3.07 4.70 -10.28
N TRP A 182 3.82 4.42 -11.29
CA TRP A 182 3.55 4.94 -12.61
C TRP A 182 3.64 3.79 -13.60
N TRP A 183 2.88 3.93 -14.65
CA TRP A 183 2.93 3.04 -15.77
C TRP A 183 3.11 3.89 -17.02
N ILE A 184 4.20 3.65 -17.75
CA ILE A 184 4.49 4.41 -18.95
C ILE A 184 3.87 3.65 -20.12
N ARG A 185 2.94 4.29 -20.81
CA ARG A 185 2.35 3.76 -22.04
C ARG A 185 2.96 4.48 -23.22
N HIS A 186 3.29 3.72 -24.27
CA HIS A 186 3.85 4.23 -25.51
C HIS A 186 2.78 4.18 -26.60
N ALA A 187 2.80 5.14 -27.52
CA ALA A 187 2.09 5.01 -28.78
C ALA A 187 2.75 3.90 -29.62
N GLU A 188 1.94 3.22 -30.43
CA GLU A 188 2.46 2.19 -31.34
C GLU A 188 3.54 2.78 -32.26
N GLY A 189 4.69 2.11 -32.34
CA GLY A 189 5.83 2.56 -33.14
C GLY A 189 6.71 3.66 -32.51
N SER A 190 6.41 4.15 -31.30
CA SER A 190 7.28 5.08 -30.59
C SER A 190 8.42 4.35 -29.86
N ALA A 191 9.55 5.04 -29.68
CA ALA A 191 10.65 4.54 -28.86
C ALA A 191 10.19 4.36 -27.39
N PRO A 192 10.60 3.29 -26.70
CA PRO A 192 10.18 3.05 -25.33
C PRO A 192 10.88 4.02 -24.37
N LEU A 193 10.08 4.78 -23.62
CA LEU A 193 10.54 5.53 -22.45
C LEU A 193 10.51 4.64 -21.23
N LYS A 194 11.61 4.57 -20.47
CA LYS A 194 11.71 3.85 -19.20
C LYS A 194 11.84 4.84 -18.06
N GLY A 195 11.05 4.65 -16.99
CA GLY A 195 11.17 5.42 -15.75
C GLY A 195 11.70 4.51 -14.64
N ARG A 196 12.63 5.01 -13.84
CA ARG A 196 13.13 4.33 -12.64
C ARG A 196 13.50 5.32 -11.54
N TYR A 197 13.51 4.90 -10.31
CA TYR A 197 14.20 5.64 -9.27
C TYR A 197 15.71 5.48 -9.42
N ASP A 198 16.41 6.60 -9.33
CA ASP A 198 17.86 6.66 -9.33
C ASP A 198 18.35 6.95 -7.90
N PHE A 199 19.13 6.02 -7.35
CA PHE A 199 19.69 6.12 -6.00
C PHE A 199 21.14 6.58 -5.98
N ASP A 200 21.71 6.84 -7.14
CA ASP A 200 23.09 7.29 -7.28
C ASP A 200 23.19 8.81 -7.41
N GLU A 201 22.11 9.47 -7.90
CA GLU A 201 22.04 10.92 -8.05
C GLU A 201 20.68 11.46 -7.60
N ALA A 202 20.69 12.53 -6.81
CA ALA A 202 19.49 13.23 -6.39
C ALA A 202 19.76 14.70 -6.10
N TYR A 203 18.73 15.54 -6.19
CA TYR A 203 18.83 16.94 -5.78
C TYR A 203 18.70 17.04 -4.25
N ASN A 204 17.66 16.46 -3.67
CA ASN A 204 17.45 16.38 -2.22
C ASN A 204 16.91 15.00 -1.82
N GLY A 205 17.39 14.47 -0.71
CA GLY A 205 16.97 13.17 -0.17
C GLY A 205 17.83 12.02 -0.64
N GLY A 206 17.24 10.85 -0.89
CA GLY A 206 17.96 9.60 -1.18
C GLY A 206 17.97 9.19 -2.64
N ASN A 207 17.11 9.78 -3.46
CA ASN A 207 16.94 9.38 -4.86
C ASN A 207 16.24 10.46 -5.68
N SER A 208 16.32 10.31 -6.99
CA SER A 208 15.57 11.06 -8.01
C SER A 208 14.71 10.12 -8.87
N LEU A 209 13.95 10.67 -9.79
CA LEU A 209 13.25 9.94 -10.84
C LEU A 209 13.99 10.15 -12.16
N ALA A 210 14.56 9.09 -12.71
CA ALA A 210 15.26 9.08 -13.99
C ALA A 210 14.34 8.55 -15.09
N PHE A 211 14.44 9.17 -16.26
CA PHE A 211 13.83 8.70 -17.50
C PHE A 211 14.91 8.40 -18.54
N GLU A 212 14.78 7.26 -19.20
CA GLU A 212 15.69 6.79 -20.24
C GLU A 212 14.89 6.46 -21.50
N GLY A 213 15.33 6.93 -22.66
CA GLY A 213 14.69 6.65 -23.94
C GLY A 213 15.46 7.34 -25.09
N ASP A 214 15.22 6.87 -26.30
CA ASP A 214 15.71 7.52 -27.50
C ASP A 214 14.83 8.74 -27.80
N LEU A 215 15.45 9.90 -28.05
CA LEU A 215 14.81 11.16 -28.43
C LEU A 215 14.64 11.26 -29.93
#